data_a28dbf576175f9b2b7cd9d258c380726
#
_entry.id   a28dbf576175f9b2b7cd9d258c380726
#
_cell.length_a   1.000
_cell.length_b   1.000
_cell.length_c   1.000
_cell.angle_alpha   90.00
_cell.angle_beta   90.00
_cell.angle_gamma   90.00
#
_symmetry.space_group_name_H-M   'P 1'
#
loop_
_entity.id
_entity.type
_entity.pdbx_description
1 polymer ?
#
loop_
_entity_poly.entity_id
_entity_poly.type
_entity_poly.pdbx_seq_one_letter_code
_entity_poly.pdbx_strand_id
1 'polypeptide(L)'
;MEYDIQICNHNYFLADAIHRSSGYRPLLKTYQALIIDEAHKFSETAQQMYGKRLGKEDIAEICTLLEQEKYTLTAAKLRESFRQLFTVLVPEDRDRDQEKYRAGREQERISFQPDVSVRRMLKNCVRLLKKTEDTTTGKIPRWVSNLLGESREILLLFFSMNPNRVLFLEFDRKGNPALCAIHRRLAERLERDIWDQGVPAILTSGTLVAGGSFRRVRQVSGLAACSRVREYTAASPFQYEKNVLLYLPYVENHRR
;
A
#
# COMPACT_ATOMS: atom_id res chain seq x y z
N MET A 1 31.06 10.20 -11.64
CA MET A 1 30.22 11.24 -12.25
C MET A 1 29.48 11.93 -11.12
N GLU A 2 29.64 13.21 -10.97
CA GLU A 2 28.81 14.07 -10.12
C GLU A 2 27.64 14.55 -10.98
N TYR A 3 26.43 14.38 -10.47
CA TYR A 3 25.21 14.88 -11.09
C TYR A 3 24.65 15.97 -10.19
N ASP A 4 24.26 17.09 -10.77
CA ASP A 4 23.64 18.21 -10.04
C ASP A 4 22.17 17.94 -9.71
N ILE A 5 21.49 17.11 -10.51
CA ILE A 5 20.08 16.77 -10.37
C ILE A 5 19.90 15.25 -10.45
N GLN A 6 19.06 14.73 -9.56
CA GLN A 6 18.60 13.33 -9.57
C GLN A 6 17.09 13.33 -9.76
N ILE A 7 16.59 12.61 -10.76
CA ILE A 7 15.16 12.49 -11.03
C ILE A 7 14.75 11.03 -10.78
N CYS A 8 13.70 10.84 -9.99
CA CYS A 8 13.14 9.52 -9.69
C CYS A 8 11.61 9.61 -9.48
N ASN A 9 10.94 8.48 -9.48
CA ASN A 9 9.53 8.43 -9.12
C ASN A 9 9.35 8.42 -7.58
N HIS A 10 8.12 8.66 -7.12
CA HIS A 10 7.78 8.69 -5.69
C HIS A 10 8.15 7.38 -4.97
N ASN A 11 7.96 6.22 -5.62
CA ASN A 11 8.27 4.92 -5.03
C ASN A 11 9.75 4.79 -4.69
N TYR A 12 10.62 5.18 -5.63
CA TYR A 12 12.08 5.11 -5.43
C TYR A 12 12.55 6.09 -4.34
N PHE A 13 12.00 7.30 -4.31
CA PHE A 13 12.25 8.27 -3.25
C PHE A 13 11.82 7.74 -1.87
N LEU A 14 10.61 7.18 -1.77
CA LEU A 14 10.10 6.62 -0.52
C LEU A 14 10.89 5.37 -0.09
N ALA A 15 11.35 4.56 -1.03
CA ALA A 15 12.25 3.45 -0.73
C ALA A 15 13.58 3.95 -0.15
N ASP A 16 14.15 5.04 -0.69
CA ASP A 16 15.35 5.68 -0.13
C ASP A 16 15.11 6.19 1.29
N ALA A 17 13.98 6.85 1.54
CA ALA A 17 13.60 7.33 2.88
C ALA A 17 13.47 6.18 3.88
N ILE A 18 12.85 5.06 3.49
CA ILE A 18 12.74 3.85 4.31
C ILE A 18 14.12 3.24 4.58
N HIS A 19 15.00 3.16 3.57
CA HIS A 19 16.36 2.66 3.73
C HIS A 19 17.15 3.51 4.74
N ARG A 20 17.12 4.83 4.59
CA ARG A 20 17.80 5.76 5.50
C ARG A 20 17.31 5.62 6.93
N SER A 21 15.99 5.61 7.13
CA SER A 21 15.39 5.50 8.46
C SER A 21 15.61 4.14 9.12
N SER A 22 15.87 3.11 8.33
CA SER A 22 16.17 1.75 8.80
C SER A 22 17.68 1.46 8.94
N GLY A 23 18.55 2.45 8.68
CA GLY A 23 20.00 2.29 8.75
C GLY A 23 20.62 1.49 7.61
N TYR A 24 19.87 1.28 6.52
CA TYR A 24 20.42 0.68 5.30
C TYR A 24 21.14 1.70 4.43
N ARG A 25 21.93 1.20 3.47
CA ARG A 25 22.60 2.05 2.49
C ARG A 25 21.57 2.85 1.70
N PRO A 26 21.73 4.19 1.61
CA PRO A 26 20.87 5.04 0.79
C PRO A 26 20.83 4.60 -0.67
N LEU A 27 19.70 4.74 -1.32
CA LEU A 27 19.52 4.48 -2.75
C LEU A 27 19.87 5.71 -3.59
N LEU A 28 19.54 6.90 -3.07
CA LEU A 28 19.87 8.19 -3.66
C LEU A 28 21.14 8.75 -3.04
N LYS A 29 21.89 9.54 -3.82
CA LYS A 29 22.96 10.37 -3.28
C LYS A 29 22.38 11.43 -2.32
N THR A 30 23.24 12.04 -1.53
CA THR A 30 22.87 13.19 -0.70
C THR A 30 22.37 14.33 -1.58
N TYR A 31 21.26 14.95 -1.19
CA TYR A 31 20.62 16.06 -1.87
C TYR A 31 20.39 17.22 -0.90
N GLN A 32 20.41 18.44 -1.41
CA GLN A 32 20.27 19.68 -0.64
C GLN A 32 18.86 20.28 -0.73
N ALA A 33 18.06 19.85 -1.70
CA ALA A 33 16.67 20.26 -1.89
C ALA A 33 15.88 19.11 -2.50
N LEU A 34 14.59 19.09 -2.25
CA LEU A 34 13.64 18.09 -2.75
C LEU A 34 12.50 18.79 -3.46
N ILE A 35 12.15 18.33 -4.66
CA ILE A 35 10.95 18.77 -5.37
C ILE A 35 10.09 17.53 -5.60
N ILE A 36 8.86 17.54 -5.07
CA ILE A 36 7.87 16.50 -5.26
C ILE A 36 6.78 17.05 -6.17
N ASP A 37 6.83 16.63 -7.42
CA ASP A 37 5.78 16.94 -8.39
C ASP A 37 4.61 15.96 -8.24
N GLU A 38 3.41 16.37 -8.69
CA GLU A 38 2.17 15.62 -8.50
C GLU A 38 1.98 15.13 -7.05
N ALA A 39 2.29 16.03 -6.09
CA ALA A 39 2.32 15.70 -4.67
C ALA A 39 0.98 15.24 -4.10
N HIS A 40 -0.13 15.40 -4.84
CA HIS A 40 -1.43 14.84 -4.48
C HIS A 40 -1.40 13.29 -4.43
N LYS A 41 -0.51 12.65 -5.21
CA LYS A 41 -0.32 11.18 -5.22
C LYS A 41 0.64 10.70 -4.13
N PHE A 42 1.42 11.61 -3.54
CA PHE A 42 2.50 11.25 -2.63
C PHE A 42 2.03 10.44 -1.41
N SER A 43 0.92 10.86 -0.77
CA SER A 43 0.40 10.16 0.40
C SER A 43 -0.14 8.76 0.08
N GLU A 44 -0.73 8.56 -1.08
CA GLU A 44 -1.19 7.24 -1.52
C GLU A 44 0.00 6.32 -1.81
N THR A 45 0.99 6.82 -2.54
CA THR A 45 2.25 6.08 -2.78
C THR A 45 2.94 5.73 -1.46
N ALA A 46 2.95 6.66 -0.49
CA ALA A 46 3.50 6.39 0.83
C ALA A 46 2.72 5.29 1.59
N GLN A 47 1.39 5.26 1.49
CA GLN A 47 0.60 4.16 2.06
C GLN A 47 0.99 2.80 1.48
N GLN A 48 1.27 2.73 0.18
CA GLN A 48 1.72 1.50 -0.48
C GLN A 48 3.15 1.12 -0.03
N MET A 49 4.08 2.06 -0.02
CA MET A 49 5.50 1.82 0.29
C MET A 49 5.76 1.49 1.77
N TYR A 50 5.07 2.15 2.69
CA TYR A 50 5.15 1.86 4.15
C TYR A 50 4.14 0.81 4.59
N GLY A 51 3.22 0.43 3.72
CA GLY A 51 2.26 -0.62 3.92
C GLY A 51 2.86 -2.00 3.69
N LYS A 52 2.05 -3.01 3.95
CA LYS A 52 2.33 -4.40 3.58
C LYS A 52 1.11 -4.96 2.89
N ARG A 53 1.35 -5.74 1.83
CA ARG A 53 0.30 -6.40 1.06
C ARG A 53 0.69 -7.85 0.84
N LEU A 54 -0.29 -8.75 0.90
CA LEU A 54 -0.14 -10.16 0.58
C LEU A 54 -1.35 -10.61 -0.23
N GLY A 55 -1.17 -10.83 -1.50
CA GLY A 55 -2.18 -11.33 -2.43
C GLY A 55 -1.96 -12.80 -2.80
N LYS A 56 -2.88 -13.30 -3.60
CA LYS A 56 -2.82 -14.67 -4.12
C LYS A 56 -1.62 -14.87 -5.06
N GLU A 57 -1.27 -13.84 -5.82
CA GLU A 57 -0.13 -13.82 -6.74
C GLU A 57 1.21 -13.97 -6.01
N ASP A 58 1.38 -13.30 -4.86
CA ASP A 58 2.62 -13.37 -4.07
C ASP A 58 2.88 -14.81 -3.58
N ILE A 59 1.81 -15.48 -3.14
CA ILE A 59 1.90 -16.88 -2.71
C ILE A 59 2.15 -17.81 -3.90
N ALA A 60 1.55 -17.55 -5.06
CA ALA A 60 1.79 -18.33 -6.27
C ALA A 60 3.27 -18.23 -6.71
N GLU A 61 3.86 -17.04 -6.65
CA GLU A 61 5.27 -16.81 -6.93
C GLU A 61 6.16 -17.58 -5.96
N ILE A 62 5.93 -17.45 -4.65
CA ILE A 62 6.69 -18.20 -3.62
C ILE A 62 6.61 -19.72 -3.87
N CYS A 63 5.42 -20.23 -4.19
CA CYS A 63 5.26 -21.65 -4.47
C CYS A 63 6.06 -22.08 -5.71
N THR A 64 6.05 -21.29 -6.78
CA THR A 64 6.82 -21.56 -7.99
C THR A 64 8.33 -21.59 -7.69
N LEU A 65 8.82 -20.63 -6.92
CA LEU A 65 10.22 -20.57 -6.51
C LEU A 65 10.63 -21.78 -5.65
N LEU A 66 9.79 -22.19 -4.72
CA LEU A 66 10.03 -23.39 -3.92
C LEU A 66 10.05 -24.68 -4.77
N GLU A 67 9.22 -24.76 -5.81
CA GLU A 67 9.21 -25.89 -6.76
C GLU A 67 10.51 -25.93 -7.58
N GLN A 68 11.03 -24.78 -8.01
CA GLN A 68 12.33 -24.69 -8.69
C GLN A 68 13.48 -25.17 -7.79
N GLU A 69 13.40 -24.88 -6.50
CA GLU A 69 14.35 -25.35 -5.49
C GLU A 69 14.07 -26.80 -4.98
N LYS A 70 13.20 -27.55 -5.68
CA LYS A 70 12.83 -28.96 -5.39
C LYS A 70 12.02 -29.16 -4.10
N TYR A 71 11.38 -28.13 -3.56
CA TYR A 71 10.46 -28.22 -2.41
C TYR A 71 9.00 -28.36 -2.84
N THR A 72 8.69 -29.22 -3.82
CA THR A 72 7.36 -29.38 -4.45
C THR A 72 6.26 -29.74 -3.46
N LEU A 73 6.50 -30.64 -2.50
CA LEU A 73 5.51 -31.01 -1.48
C LEU A 73 5.20 -29.85 -0.52
N THR A 74 6.21 -29.06 -0.21
CA THR A 74 6.04 -27.87 0.64
C THR A 74 5.25 -26.79 -0.08
N ALA A 75 5.57 -26.53 -1.33
CA ALA A 75 4.84 -25.61 -2.20
C ALA A 75 3.37 -26.00 -2.36
N ALA A 76 3.08 -27.29 -2.59
CA ALA A 76 1.71 -27.78 -2.69
C ALA A 76 0.89 -27.56 -1.40
N LYS A 77 1.50 -27.80 -0.23
CA LYS A 77 0.86 -27.55 1.07
C LYS A 77 0.60 -26.06 1.31
N LEU A 78 1.55 -25.19 0.96
CA LEU A 78 1.37 -23.74 1.04
C LEU A 78 0.24 -23.30 0.12
N ARG A 79 0.27 -23.68 -1.15
CA ARG A 79 -0.75 -23.34 -2.15
C ARG A 79 -2.16 -23.71 -1.67
N GLU A 80 -2.34 -24.93 -1.16
CA GLU A 80 -3.64 -25.39 -0.68
C GLU A 80 -4.10 -24.62 0.57
N SER A 81 -3.23 -24.42 1.56
CA SER A 81 -3.58 -23.68 2.78
C SER A 81 -3.97 -22.22 2.50
N PHE A 82 -3.25 -21.57 1.58
CA PHE A 82 -3.57 -20.19 1.19
C PHE A 82 -4.81 -20.11 0.29
N ARG A 83 -5.01 -21.09 -0.58
CA ARG A 83 -6.26 -21.18 -1.36
C ARG A 83 -7.47 -21.21 -0.43
N GLN A 84 -7.44 -22.04 0.63
CA GLN A 84 -8.51 -22.11 1.63
C GLN A 84 -8.67 -20.77 2.37
N LEU A 85 -7.57 -20.13 2.79
CA LEU A 85 -7.63 -18.83 3.44
C LEU A 85 -8.29 -17.78 2.52
N PHE A 86 -7.81 -17.63 1.30
CA PHE A 86 -8.34 -16.63 0.37
C PHE A 86 -9.79 -16.90 -0.04
N THR A 87 -10.24 -18.17 -0.08
CA THR A 87 -11.64 -18.51 -0.34
C THR A 87 -12.56 -18.02 0.79
N VAL A 88 -12.18 -18.22 2.04
CA VAL A 88 -12.99 -17.79 3.20
C VAL A 88 -12.97 -16.26 3.39
N LEU A 89 -11.95 -15.57 2.86
CA LEU A 89 -11.88 -14.11 2.92
C LEU A 89 -12.83 -13.41 1.93
N VAL A 90 -13.40 -14.11 0.96
CA VAL A 90 -14.40 -13.55 0.04
C VAL A 90 -15.77 -13.60 0.72
N PRO A 91 -16.46 -12.47 0.93
CA PRO A 91 -17.82 -12.47 1.51
C PRO A 91 -18.81 -13.22 0.62
N GLU A 92 -19.71 -14.01 1.24
CA GLU A 92 -20.74 -14.80 0.52
C GLU A 92 -21.69 -13.93 -0.30
N ASP A 93 -21.99 -12.72 0.16
CA ASP A 93 -22.89 -11.78 -0.52
C ASP A 93 -22.30 -11.18 -1.81
N ARG A 94 -21.00 -11.35 -2.02
CA ARG A 94 -20.32 -10.76 -3.17
C ARG A 94 -20.65 -11.43 -4.50
N ASP A 95 -20.98 -12.72 -4.48
CA ASP A 95 -21.36 -13.46 -5.69
C ASP A 95 -22.73 -13.02 -6.25
N ARG A 96 -23.60 -12.41 -5.43
CA ARG A 96 -24.92 -11.94 -5.84
C ARG A 96 -24.93 -10.59 -6.55
N ASP A 97 -23.87 -9.78 -6.37
CA ASP A 97 -23.77 -8.40 -6.86
C ASP A 97 -22.71 -8.20 -7.95
N GLN A 98 -22.20 -9.27 -8.57
CA GLN A 98 -21.12 -9.18 -9.58
C GLN A 98 -21.40 -8.21 -10.74
N GLU A 99 -22.64 -7.99 -11.13
CA GLU A 99 -23.02 -7.03 -12.20
C GLU A 99 -22.87 -5.57 -11.76
N LYS A 100 -23.14 -5.24 -10.49
CA LYS A 100 -22.99 -3.87 -9.95
C LYS A 100 -21.52 -3.48 -9.77
N TYR A 101 -20.61 -4.46 -9.53
CA TYR A 101 -19.20 -4.23 -9.27
C TYR A 101 -18.34 -4.10 -10.55
N ARG A 102 -18.84 -4.57 -11.71
CA ARG A 102 -18.13 -4.46 -13.01
C ARG A 102 -18.11 -3.04 -13.60
N ALA A 103 -18.95 -2.14 -13.14
CA ALA A 103 -19.03 -0.77 -13.64
C ALA A 103 -18.05 0.17 -12.91
N GLY A 104 -16.77 0.15 -13.31
CA GLY A 104 -15.89 1.32 -13.23
C GLY A 104 -15.41 1.77 -11.85
N ARG A 105 -15.47 0.95 -10.78
CA ARG A 105 -14.95 1.34 -9.48
C ARG A 105 -13.49 0.91 -9.29
N GLU A 106 -12.73 1.84 -8.72
CA GLU A 106 -11.43 1.63 -8.11
C GLU A 106 -11.47 0.48 -7.08
N GLN A 107 -10.30 -0.07 -6.74
CA GLN A 107 -10.10 -1.17 -5.80
C GLN A 107 -11.01 -1.06 -4.56
N GLU A 108 -11.84 -2.07 -4.35
CA GLU A 108 -12.73 -2.11 -3.19
C GLU A 108 -11.95 -2.50 -1.93
N ARG A 109 -12.14 -1.75 -0.85
CA ARG A 109 -11.50 -1.99 0.45
C ARG A 109 -12.54 -2.29 1.51
N ILE A 110 -12.39 -3.43 2.18
CA ILE A 110 -13.27 -3.88 3.25
C ILE A 110 -12.47 -4.01 4.54
N SER A 111 -12.98 -3.45 5.64
CA SER A 111 -12.35 -3.59 6.96
C SER A 111 -12.24 -5.06 7.35
N PHE A 112 -11.06 -5.47 7.82
CA PHE A 112 -10.84 -6.86 8.21
C PHE A 112 -11.44 -7.15 9.59
N GLN A 113 -12.40 -8.07 9.64
CA GLN A 113 -13.04 -8.56 10.87
C GLN A 113 -13.06 -10.10 10.83
N PRO A 114 -12.06 -10.77 11.42
CA PRO A 114 -11.96 -12.22 11.34
C PRO A 114 -12.92 -12.92 12.29
N ASP A 115 -13.63 -13.89 11.79
CA ASP A 115 -14.32 -14.89 12.58
C ASP A 115 -13.36 -15.97 13.12
N VAL A 116 -13.91 -16.96 13.82
CA VAL A 116 -13.14 -18.09 14.39
C VAL A 116 -12.49 -18.93 13.29
N SER A 117 -13.14 -19.10 12.15
CA SER A 117 -12.65 -19.89 11.01
C SER A 117 -11.44 -19.21 10.38
N VAL A 118 -11.55 -17.92 10.05
CA VAL A 118 -10.46 -17.11 9.49
C VAL A 118 -9.27 -17.09 10.44
N ARG A 119 -9.48 -16.88 11.75
CA ARG A 119 -8.38 -16.91 12.73
C ARG A 119 -7.65 -18.25 12.77
N ARG A 120 -8.37 -19.37 12.68
CA ARG A 120 -7.78 -20.71 12.62
C ARG A 120 -6.93 -20.90 11.36
N MET A 121 -7.44 -20.46 10.21
CA MET A 121 -6.71 -20.53 8.94
C MET A 121 -5.47 -19.66 8.94
N LEU A 122 -5.55 -18.41 9.42
CA LEU A 122 -4.39 -17.53 9.60
C LEU A 122 -3.31 -18.20 10.45
N LYS A 123 -3.69 -18.78 11.61
CA LYS A 123 -2.75 -19.51 12.48
C LYS A 123 -2.08 -20.67 11.76
N ASN A 124 -2.83 -21.43 10.96
CA ASN A 124 -2.28 -22.54 10.19
C ASN A 124 -1.29 -22.06 9.14
N CYS A 125 -1.62 -21.01 8.38
CA CYS A 125 -0.72 -20.42 7.37
C CYS A 125 0.57 -19.87 8.00
N VAL A 126 0.47 -19.15 9.13
CA VAL A 126 1.65 -18.65 9.88
C VAL A 126 2.55 -19.80 10.29
N ARG A 127 1.97 -20.88 10.88
CA ARG A 127 2.73 -22.05 11.30
C ARG A 127 3.40 -22.77 10.13
N LEU A 128 2.70 -22.85 8.99
CA LEU A 128 3.23 -23.51 7.79
C LEU A 128 4.36 -22.70 7.16
N LEU A 129 4.23 -21.37 7.06
CA LEU A 129 5.32 -20.50 6.61
C LEU A 129 6.55 -20.64 7.50
N LYS A 130 6.37 -20.56 8.83
CA LYS A 130 7.49 -20.75 9.78
C LYS A 130 8.18 -22.09 9.56
N LYS A 131 7.43 -23.19 9.44
CA LYS A 131 7.99 -24.51 9.18
C LYS A 131 8.75 -24.55 7.87
N THR A 132 8.24 -23.86 6.84
CA THR A 132 8.91 -23.75 5.53
C THR A 132 10.24 -23.00 5.67
N GLU A 133 10.24 -21.83 6.33
CA GLU A 133 11.47 -21.07 6.62
C GLU A 133 12.50 -21.96 7.33
N ASP A 134 12.12 -22.63 8.43
CA ASP A 134 13.01 -23.48 9.22
C ASP A 134 13.60 -24.63 8.38
N THR A 135 12.79 -25.22 7.49
CA THR A 135 13.21 -26.34 6.64
C THR A 135 14.14 -25.91 5.50
N THR A 136 13.95 -24.68 4.98
CA THR A 136 14.66 -24.16 3.82
C THR A 136 15.82 -23.23 4.16
N THR A 137 16.02 -22.90 5.45
CA THR A 137 17.10 -22.02 5.92
C THR A 137 18.47 -22.48 5.38
N GLY A 138 19.18 -21.56 4.72
CA GLY A 138 20.50 -21.83 4.12
C GLY A 138 20.49 -22.73 2.90
N LYS A 139 19.30 -23.17 2.41
CA LYS A 139 19.15 -24.11 1.29
C LYS A 139 18.49 -23.48 0.07
N ILE A 140 17.89 -22.31 0.22
CA ILE A 140 17.26 -21.54 -0.85
C ILE A 140 17.90 -20.16 -0.95
N PRO A 141 17.77 -19.44 -2.09
CA PRO A 141 18.27 -18.09 -2.23
C PRO A 141 17.71 -17.16 -1.15
N ARG A 142 18.55 -16.25 -0.64
CA ARG A 142 18.19 -15.33 0.46
C ARG A 142 16.95 -14.50 0.17
N TRP A 143 16.77 -14.09 -1.08
CA TRP A 143 15.61 -13.30 -1.47
C TRP A 143 14.30 -14.09 -1.39
N VAL A 144 14.30 -15.39 -1.69
CA VAL A 144 13.13 -16.28 -1.49
C VAL A 144 12.81 -16.44 0.00
N SER A 145 13.86 -16.60 0.82
CA SER A 145 13.71 -16.64 2.29
C SER A 145 13.11 -15.34 2.83
N ASN A 146 13.48 -14.19 2.27
CA ASN A 146 12.90 -12.90 2.63
C ASN A 146 11.40 -12.82 2.28
N LEU A 147 10.99 -13.27 1.10
CA LEU A 147 9.57 -13.31 0.70
C LEU A 147 8.72 -14.17 1.64
N LEU A 148 9.24 -15.33 2.08
CA LEU A 148 8.58 -16.17 3.09
C LEU A 148 8.42 -15.42 4.42
N GLY A 149 9.49 -14.77 4.89
CA GLY A 149 9.50 -13.99 6.12
C GLY A 149 8.52 -12.81 6.09
N GLU A 150 8.50 -12.05 4.98
CA GLU A 150 7.57 -10.95 4.76
C GLU A 150 6.12 -11.41 4.76
N SER A 151 5.83 -12.52 4.05
CA SER A 151 4.49 -13.11 4.02
C SER A 151 4.03 -13.55 5.41
N ARG A 152 4.93 -14.15 6.20
CA ARG A 152 4.63 -14.54 7.58
C ARG A 152 4.41 -13.33 8.49
N GLU A 153 5.19 -12.28 8.32
CA GLU A 153 5.04 -11.05 9.09
C GLU A 153 3.67 -10.40 8.85
N ILE A 154 3.23 -10.34 7.59
CA ILE A 154 1.89 -9.82 7.26
C ILE A 154 0.81 -10.65 7.95
N LEU A 155 0.85 -11.97 7.83
CA LEU A 155 -0.14 -12.83 8.49
C LEU A 155 -0.14 -12.68 10.01
N LEU A 156 1.02 -12.45 10.65
CA LEU A 156 1.11 -12.18 12.08
C LEU A 156 0.42 -10.88 12.46
N LEU A 157 0.52 -9.81 11.63
CA LEU A 157 -0.21 -8.56 11.84
C LEU A 157 -1.72 -8.81 11.87
N PHE A 158 -2.23 -9.63 10.95
CA PHE A 158 -3.65 -9.98 10.86
C PHE A 158 -4.09 -10.92 11.99
N PHE A 159 -3.28 -11.91 12.32
CA PHE A 159 -3.58 -12.84 13.41
C PHE A 159 -3.63 -12.15 14.77
N SER A 160 -2.69 -11.23 15.03
CA SER A 160 -2.60 -10.48 16.29
C SER A 160 -3.54 -9.27 16.34
N MET A 161 -4.23 -8.92 15.23
CA MET A 161 -5.02 -7.68 15.12
C MET A 161 -4.23 -6.46 15.56
N ASN A 162 -3.02 -6.27 15.02
CA ASN A 162 -2.06 -5.28 15.48
C ASN A 162 -2.67 -3.86 15.55
N PRO A 163 -2.73 -3.23 16.74
CA PRO A 163 -3.43 -1.95 16.92
C PRO A 163 -2.74 -0.76 16.24
N ASN A 164 -1.46 -0.89 15.90
CA ASN A 164 -0.70 0.16 15.19
C ASN A 164 -0.90 0.10 13.67
N ARG A 165 -1.71 -0.85 13.18
CA ARG A 165 -2.03 -1.02 11.78
C ARG A 165 -3.52 -0.87 11.52
N VAL A 166 -3.86 -0.36 10.35
CA VAL A 166 -5.19 -0.48 9.76
C VAL A 166 -5.15 -1.70 8.86
N LEU A 167 -5.95 -2.71 9.21
CA LEU A 167 -6.02 -3.98 8.50
C LEU A 167 -7.29 -4.01 7.66
N PHE A 168 -7.15 -4.31 6.38
CA PHE A 168 -8.27 -4.39 5.45
C PHE A 168 -8.00 -5.41 4.35
N LEU A 169 -9.06 -5.83 3.69
CA LEU A 169 -9.00 -6.60 2.46
C LEU A 169 -9.15 -5.64 1.28
N GLU A 170 -8.29 -5.80 0.30
CA GLU A 170 -8.37 -5.09 -0.97
C GLU A 170 -8.67 -6.10 -2.06
N PHE A 171 -9.64 -5.81 -2.90
CA PHE A 171 -10.03 -6.71 -3.98
C PHE A 171 -9.61 -6.12 -5.32
N ASP A 172 -8.99 -6.95 -6.14
CA ASP A 172 -8.67 -6.58 -7.51
C ASP A 172 -9.93 -6.58 -8.41
N ARG A 173 -9.77 -6.16 -9.67
CA ARG A 173 -10.86 -6.14 -10.66
C ARG A 173 -11.45 -7.53 -10.95
N LYS A 174 -10.74 -8.60 -10.63
CA LYS A 174 -11.17 -10.00 -10.78
C LYS A 174 -11.82 -10.55 -9.50
N GLY A 175 -11.88 -9.74 -8.44
CA GLY A 175 -12.44 -10.15 -7.15
C GLY A 175 -11.47 -10.95 -6.28
N ASN A 176 -10.18 -11.02 -6.60
CA ASN A 176 -9.22 -11.70 -5.73
C ASN A 176 -8.90 -10.82 -4.52
N PRO A 177 -8.97 -11.36 -3.29
CA PRO A 177 -8.63 -10.62 -2.09
C PRO A 177 -7.11 -10.54 -1.89
N ALA A 178 -6.65 -9.41 -1.34
CA ALA A 178 -5.34 -9.24 -0.77
C ALA A 178 -5.45 -8.73 0.66
N LEU A 179 -4.61 -9.24 1.55
CA LEU A 179 -4.46 -8.77 2.92
C LEU A 179 -3.58 -7.52 2.90
N CYS A 180 -4.10 -6.37 3.33
CA CYS A 180 -3.40 -5.09 3.34
C CYS A 180 -3.31 -4.53 4.75
N ALA A 181 -2.09 -4.15 5.16
CA ALA A 181 -1.80 -3.56 6.46
C ALA A 181 -1.06 -2.25 6.28
N ILE A 182 -1.69 -1.12 6.59
CA ILE A 182 -1.06 0.20 6.53
C ILE A 182 -0.78 0.74 7.93
N HIS A 183 0.21 1.59 8.05
CA HIS A 183 0.57 2.20 9.32
C HIS A 183 -0.52 3.18 9.75
N ARG A 184 -1.09 3.02 10.97
CA ARG A 184 -2.11 3.95 11.50
C ARG A 184 -1.58 5.38 11.64
N ARG A 185 -0.29 5.51 11.96
CA ARG A 185 0.42 6.78 12.17
C ARG A 185 1.42 7.03 11.04
N LEU A 186 0.98 6.87 9.79
CA LEU A 186 1.85 7.08 8.63
C LEU A 186 2.36 8.52 8.54
N ALA A 187 1.50 9.50 8.82
CA ALA A 187 1.85 10.92 8.81
C ALA A 187 3.05 11.24 9.71
N GLU A 188 3.04 10.74 10.95
CA GLU A 188 4.15 10.90 11.90
C GLU A 188 5.43 10.20 11.41
N ARG A 189 5.26 9.10 10.70
CA ARG A 189 6.38 8.39 10.13
C ARG A 189 7.02 9.16 8.97
N LEU A 190 6.21 9.76 8.11
CA LEU A 190 6.69 10.64 7.03
C LEU A 190 7.37 11.90 7.59
N GLU A 191 6.81 12.48 8.66
CA GLU A 191 7.43 13.60 9.36
C GLU A 191 8.86 13.24 9.78
N ARG A 192 9.04 12.18 10.54
CA ARG A 192 10.34 11.72 11.03
C ARG A 192 11.29 11.30 9.90
N ASP A 193 10.82 10.50 8.95
CA ASP A 193 11.68 9.86 7.95
C ASP A 193 12.06 10.80 6.80
N ILE A 194 11.30 11.90 6.58
CA ILE A 194 11.49 12.81 5.45
C ILE A 194 11.64 14.26 5.92
N TRP A 195 10.67 14.82 6.62
CA TRP A 195 10.62 16.26 6.88
C TRP A 195 11.54 16.72 8.00
N ASP A 196 11.79 15.87 8.99
CA ASP A 196 12.72 16.15 10.09
C ASP A 196 14.20 16.03 9.68
N GLN A 197 14.47 15.56 8.46
CA GLN A 197 15.84 15.50 7.92
C GLN A 197 16.45 16.88 7.61
N GLY A 198 15.67 17.95 7.71
CA GLY A 198 16.14 19.33 7.53
C GLY A 198 16.38 19.74 6.06
N VAL A 199 15.98 18.91 5.10
CA VAL A 199 16.09 19.23 3.68
C VAL A 199 14.90 20.08 3.25
N PRO A 200 15.13 21.27 2.66
CA PRO A 200 14.04 22.08 2.11
C PRO A 200 13.30 21.31 1.01
N ALA A 201 11.96 21.38 1.05
CA ALA A 201 11.13 20.66 0.10
C ALA A 201 10.06 21.55 -0.54
N ILE A 202 9.79 21.34 -1.81
CA ILE A 202 8.69 21.94 -2.57
C ILE A 202 7.75 20.81 -2.98
N LEU A 203 6.48 20.91 -2.60
CA LEU A 203 5.40 20.04 -3.03
C LEU A 203 4.56 20.80 -4.04
N THR A 204 4.46 20.29 -5.27
CA THR A 204 3.71 20.94 -6.35
C THR A 204 2.67 19.98 -6.94
N SER A 205 1.49 20.51 -7.27
CA SER A 205 0.43 19.79 -7.97
C SER A 205 -0.71 20.74 -8.33
N GLY A 206 -1.48 20.40 -9.34
CA GLY A 206 -2.70 21.11 -9.70
C GLY A 206 -3.86 20.95 -8.70
N THR A 207 -3.78 20.02 -7.73
CA THR A 207 -4.92 19.59 -6.89
C THR A 207 -4.59 19.40 -5.40
N LEU A 208 -3.69 20.22 -4.82
CA LEU A 208 -3.36 20.14 -3.39
C LEU A 208 -4.42 20.77 -2.49
N VAL A 209 -5.18 21.72 -3.02
CA VAL A 209 -6.22 22.43 -2.27
C VAL A 209 -7.53 21.66 -2.35
N ALA A 210 -8.13 21.38 -1.21
CA ALA A 210 -9.47 20.82 -1.11
C ALA A 210 -10.34 21.68 -0.20
N GLY A 211 -11.50 22.14 -0.70
CA GLY A 211 -12.37 23.05 0.05
C GLY A 211 -11.70 24.38 0.41
N GLY A 212 -10.83 24.93 -0.46
CA GLY A 212 -10.12 26.17 -0.21
C GLY A 212 -8.97 26.09 0.80
N SER A 213 -8.51 24.88 1.19
CA SER A 213 -7.51 24.69 2.24
C SER A 213 -6.50 23.60 1.92
N PHE A 214 -5.25 23.79 2.36
CA PHE A 214 -4.18 22.78 2.35
C PHE A 214 -4.22 21.82 3.55
N ARG A 215 -5.17 21.97 4.47
CA ARG A 215 -5.25 21.21 5.72
C ARG A 215 -5.16 19.70 5.48
N ARG A 216 -5.90 19.18 4.49
CA ARG A 216 -5.92 17.74 4.20
C ARG A 216 -4.55 17.22 3.74
N VAL A 217 -3.92 17.88 2.77
CA VAL A 217 -2.60 17.45 2.29
C VAL A 217 -1.55 17.52 3.39
N ARG A 218 -1.56 18.56 4.22
CA ARG A 218 -0.66 18.66 5.37
C ARG A 218 -0.85 17.50 6.36
N GLN A 219 -2.09 17.14 6.67
CA GLN A 219 -2.39 16.02 7.57
C GLN A 219 -1.90 14.68 7.03
N VAL A 220 -2.17 14.36 5.76
CA VAL A 220 -1.83 13.04 5.20
C VAL A 220 -0.37 12.90 4.83
N SER A 221 0.36 14.00 4.58
CA SER A 221 1.78 13.98 4.25
C SER A 221 2.71 14.18 5.45
N GLY A 222 2.18 14.31 6.68
CA GLY A 222 3.01 14.49 7.89
C GLY A 222 3.53 15.91 8.09
N LEU A 223 2.84 16.91 7.53
CA LEU A 223 3.21 18.33 7.63
C LEU A 223 2.27 19.12 8.56
N ALA A 224 1.34 18.46 9.25
CA ALA A 224 0.32 19.13 10.07
C ALA A 224 0.92 19.98 11.18
N ALA A 225 1.92 19.48 11.89
CA ALA A 225 2.58 20.16 13.00
C ALA A 225 3.76 21.07 12.54
N CYS A 226 4.14 21.04 11.26
CA CYS A 226 5.27 21.80 10.79
C CYS A 226 4.91 23.30 10.63
N SER A 227 5.47 24.15 11.50
CA SER A 227 5.26 25.62 11.46
C SER A 227 6.00 26.32 10.31
N ARG A 228 6.96 25.66 9.70
CA ARG A 228 7.79 26.22 8.60
C ARG A 228 7.13 26.10 7.22
N VAL A 229 5.98 25.43 7.12
CA VAL A 229 5.27 25.28 5.83
C VAL A 229 4.70 26.61 5.39
N ARG A 230 4.99 26.97 4.13
CA ARG A 230 4.36 28.09 3.43
C ARG A 230 3.47 27.54 2.32
N GLU A 231 2.32 28.15 2.14
CA GLU A 231 1.29 27.71 1.20
C GLU A 231 1.08 28.77 0.13
N TYR A 232 1.09 28.34 -1.13
CA TYR A 232 0.91 29.23 -2.27
C TYR A 232 -0.08 28.61 -3.25
N THR A 233 -0.95 29.46 -3.82
CA THR A 233 -1.84 29.10 -4.93
C THR A 233 -1.58 30.01 -6.11
N ALA A 234 -1.63 29.46 -7.32
CA ALA A 234 -1.61 30.22 -8.55
C ALA A 234 -2.98 30.11 -9.22
N ALA A 235 -3.42 31.18 -9.88
CA ALA A 235 -4.63 31.13 -10.69
C ALA A 235 -4.43 30.15 -11.86
N SER A 236 -5.49 29.41 -12.23
CA SER A 236 -5.45 28.58 -13.42
C SER A 236 -5.27 29.44 -14.69
N PRO A 237 -4.38 29.05 -15.61
CA PRO A 237 -4.27 29.73 -16.91
C PRO A 237 -5.47 29.46 -17.81
N PHE A 238 -6.33 28.49 -17.47
CA PHE A 238 -7.49 28.11 -18.27
C PHE A 238 -8.71 28.92 -17.88
N GLN A 239 -9.40 29.48 -18.89
CA GLN A 239 -10.66 30.24 -18.72
C GLN A 239 -11.84 29.25 -18.71
N TYR A 240 -12.04 28.53 -17.59
CA TYR A 240 -13.09 27.51 -17.48
C TYR A 240 -14.48 28.04 -17.78
N GLU A 241 -14.81 29.26 -17.33
CA GLU A 241 -16.11 29.91 -17.59
C GLU A 241 -16.44 30.06 -19.07
N LYS A 242 -15.41 30.17 -19.94
CA LYS A 242 -15.59 30.30 -21.39
C LYS A 242 -15.45 28.99 -22.15
N ASN A 243 -14.64 28.05 -21.60
CA ASN A 243 -14.20 26.86 -22.33
C ASN A 243 -14.86 25.57 -21.83
N VAL A 244 -15.65 25.61 -20.76
CA VAL A 244 -16.26 24.41 -20.16
C VAL A 244 -17.78 24.62 -20.05
N LEU A 245 -18.53 23.66 -20.59
CA LEU A 245 -19.98 23.53 -20.37
C LEU A 245 -20.24 22.32 -19.49
N LEU A 246 -20.69 22.55 -18.24
CA LEU A 246 -21.12 21.49 -17.35
C LEU A 246 -22.62 21.23 -17.55
N TYR A 247 -22.95 20.04 -18.05
CA TYR A 247 -24.32 19.58 -18.17
C TYR A 247 -24.66 18.63 -17.02
N LEU A 248 -25.62 19.00 -16.19
CA LEU A 248 -26.15 18.17 -15.12
C LEU A 248 -27.57 17.71 -15.51
N PRO A 249 -27.73 16.44 -15.94
CA PRO A 249 -29.08 15.93 -16.24
C PRO A 249 -29.88 15.85 -14.96
N TYR A 250 -31.13 16.33 -14.99
CA TYR A 250 -32.07 16.11 -13.89
C TYR A 250 -32.53 14.65 -13.93
N VAL A 251 -32.17 13.87 -12.90
CA VAL A 251 -32.64 12.49 -12.72
C VAL A 251 -33.80 12.54 -11.73
N GLU A 252 -35.04 12.37 -12.21
CA GLU A 252 -36.18 12.12 -11.32
C GLU A 252 -35.96 10.80 -10.58
N ASN A 253 -35.80 10.89 -9.27
CA ASN A 253 -35.78 9.71 -8.40
C ASN A 253 -37.21 9.14 -8.35
N HIS A 254 -37.53 8.21 -9.23
CA HIS A 254 -38.68 7.34 -9.04
C HIS A 254 -38.42 6.42 -7.86
N ARG A 255 -38.70 6.92 -6.63
CA ARG A 255 -38.91 6.03 -5.47
C ARG A 255 -40.19 5.23 -5.75
N ARG A 256 -40.03 3.97 -6.03
CA ARG A 256 -41.09 2.96 -5.81
C ARG A 256 -40.73 2.13 -4.60
#